data_b40fa4ada73aa85802deb4834bb89335
#
_entry.id   b40fa4ada73aa85802deb4834bb89335
#
_cell.length_a   1.000
_cell.length_b   1.000
_cell.length_c   1.000
_cell.angle_alpha   90.00
_cell.angle_beta   90.00
_cell.angle_gamma   90.00
#
_symmetry.space_group_name_H-M   'P 1'
#
loop_
_entity.id
_entity.type
_entity.pdbx_description
1 polymer ?
#
loop_
_entity_poly.entity_id
_entity_poly.type
_entity_poly.pdbx_seq_one_letter_code
_entity_poly.pdbx_strand_id
1 'polypeptide(L)'
;MKILIVEDDTLLLQGLILAAQTEGYACDGVTTARMAEQSLEAGHYSLVVLDLGLPDEDGLHFLARIRQKKYTLPVLILTARDTLTDKIAGLDVGADDYLVKPFALEELHARIRALLRRHNNQGESELIVGNLTLNMGRRQVWMGGEELILTPKEYALLSRLMLKAGSPVHREILYNDIYNWDNEPSTNTLEVHIHNLRDKVGKARIRTVRCFGYMLVANEEN
;
A
#
# COMPACT_ATOMS: atom_id res chain seq x y z
N MET A 1 3.72 0.54 -2.18
CA MET A 1 2.47 0.99 -1.50
C MET A 1 2.69 0.89 0.00
N LYS A 2 2.37 1.95 0.74
CA LYS A 2 2.63 2.04 2.18
C LYS A 2 1.33 1.90 2.97
N ILE A 3 1.34 1.08 4.03
CA ILE A 3 0.19 0.78 4.90
C ILE A 3 0.47 1.37 6.28
N LEU A 4 -0.52 2.05 6.86
CA LEU A 4 -0.51 2.44 8.26
C LEU A 4 -1.28 1.39 9.07
N ILE A 5 -0.65 0.84 10.11
CA ILE A 5 -1.27 -0.13 11.01
C ILE A 5 -1.43 0.53 12.38
N VAL A 6 -2.66 0.57 12.87
CA VAL A 6 -3.05 1.21 14.13
C VAL A 6 -3.56 0.13 15.06
N GLU A 7 -2.74 -0.28 16.03
CA GLU A 7 -2.99 -1.43 16.91
C GLU A 7 -2.27 -1.20 18.24
N ASP A 8 -2.95 -1.27 19.35
CA ASP A 8 -2.38 -1.00 20.69
C ASP A 8 -1.60 -2.20 21.26
N ASP A 9 -1.96 -3.43 20.89
CA ASP A 9 -1.16 -4.60 21.22
C ASP A 9 0.13 -4.61 20.40
N THR A 10 1.24 -4.32 21.07
CA THR A 10 2.56 -4.18 20.42
C THR A 10 3.06 -5.48 19.77
N LEU A 11 2.70 -6.66 20.32
CA LEU A 11 3.08 -7.95 19.74
C LEU A 11 2.31 -8.22 18.46
N LEU A 12 1.00 -7.98 18.50
CA LEU A 12 0.16 -8.10 17.31
C LEU A 12 0.56 -7.08 16.24
N LEU A 13 0.83 -5.84 16.63
CA LEU A 13 1.31 -4.79 15.73
C LEU A 13 2.59 -5.23 14.99
N GLN A 14 3.59 -5.73 15.71
CA GLN A 14 4.82 -6.23 15.10
C GLN A 14 4.56 -7.41 14.16
N GLY A 15 3.69 -8.34 14.55
CA GLY A 15 3.28 -9.47 13.72
C GLY A 15 2.61 -9.02 12.41
N LEU A 16 1.71 -8.03 12.48
CA LEU A 16 1.02 -7.45 11.32
C LEU A 16 1.99 -6.72 10.39
N ILE A 17 2.92 -5.94 10.95
CA ILE A 17 3.98 -5.28 10.18
C ILE A 17 4.82 -6.30 9.42
N LEU A 18 5.30 -7.32 10.11
CA LEU A 18 6.12 -8.37 9.48
C LEU A 18 5.33 -9.09 8.38
N ALA A 19 4.08 -9.47 8.65
CA ALA A 19 3.23 -10.11 7.66
C ALA A 19 3.01 -9.23 6.40
N ALA A 20 2.75 -7.95 6.58
CA ALA A 20 2.58 -7.04 5.45
C ALA A 20 3.91 -6.80 4.69
N GLN A 21 5.04 -6.75 5.39
CA GLN A 21 6.37 -6.62 4.77
C GLN A 21 6.77 -7.85 3.95
N THR A 22 6.40 -9.07 4.38
CA THR A 22 6.64 -10.29 3.57
C THR A 22 5.87 -10.26 2.26
N GLU A 23 4.70 -9.60 2.24
CA GLU A 23 3.94 -9.28 1.04
C GLU A 23 4.50 -8.09 0.25
N GLY A 24 5.62 -7.47 0.71
CA GLY A 24 6.31 -6.36 0.05
C GLY A 24 5.59 -5.02 0.16
N TYR A 25 4.78 -4.81 1.19
CA TYR A 25 4.28 -3.50 1.56
C TYR A 25 5.28 -2.79 2.48
N ALA A 26 5.47 -1.49 2.30
CA ALA A 26 6.05 -0.67 3.35
C ALA A 26 4.98 -0.44 4.44
N CYS A 27 5.35 -0.50 5.71
CA CYS A 27 4.40 -0.38 6.81
C CYS A 27 4.96 0.52 7.90
N ASP A 28 4.14 1.43 8.39
CA ASP A 28 4.37 2.09 9.68
C ASP A 28 3.32 1.58 10.67
N GLY A 29 3.74 1.40 11.93
CA GLY A 29 2.89 0.96 13.01
C GLY A 29 2.79 2.01 14.11
N VAL A 30 1.58 2.23 14.61
CA VAL A 30 1.31 3.15 15.72
C VAL A 30 0.29 2.55 16.67
N THR A 31 0.33 2.97 17.94
CA THR A 31 -0.45 2.36 19.03
C THR A 31 -1.61 3.23 19.49
N THR A 32 -1.81 4.41 18.91
CA THR A 32 -2.86 5.36 19.31
C THR A 32 -3.46 6.07 18.11
N ALA A 33 -4.72 6.48 18.22
CA ALA A 33 -5.39 7.28 17.19
C ALA A 33 -4.69 8.63 16.95
N ARG A 34 -4.17 9.26 18.00
CA ARG A 34 -3.40 10.50 17.89
C ARG A 34 -2.14 10.33 17.05
N MET A 35 -1.38 9.25 17.27
CA MET A 35 -0.19 8.96 16.46
C MET A 35 -0.58 8.62 15.01
N ALA A 36 -1.70 7.92 14.82
CA ALA A 36 -2.22 7.62 13.48
C ALA A 36 -2.56 8.90 12.71
N GLU A 37 -3.20 9.86 13.36
CA GLU A 37 -3.53 11.14 12.75
C GLU A 37 -2.28 11.94 12.35
N GLN A 38 -1.29 12.03 13.23
CA GLN A 38 0.01 12.65 12.95
C GLN A 38 0.71 11.97 11.76
N SER A 39 0.64 10.63 11.70
CA SER A 39 1.21 9.86 10.58
C SER A 39 0.52 10.20 9.27
N LEU A 40 -0.82 10.27 9.27
CA LEU A 40 -1.59 10.63 8.06
C LEU A 40 -1.31 12.06 7.59
N GLU A 41 -1.02 12.99 8.51
CA GLU A 41 -0.66 14.37 8.18
C GLU A 41 0.77 14.48 7.62
N ALA A 42 1.69 13.66 8.12
CA ALA A 42 3.10 13.69 7.74
C ALA A 42 3.44 12.85 6.50
N GLY A 43 2.62 11.85 6.13
CA GLY A 43 2.96 10.87 5.13
C GLY A 43 1.82 10.50 4.18
N HIS A 44 2.18 9.79 3.09
CA HIS A 44 1.22 9.26 2.13
C HIS A 44 1.05 7.75 2.34
N TYR A 45 -0.13 7.35 2.77
CA TYR A 45 -0.52 5.95 2.91
C TYR A 45 -1.51 5.53 1.83
N SER A 46 -1.45 4.26 1.47
CA SER A 46 -2.34 3.65 0.47
C SER A 46 -3.51 2.92 1.14
N LEU A 47 -3.40 2.59 2.43
CA LEU A 47 -4.41 1.89 3.23
C LEU A 47 -4.13 2.08 4.72
N VAL A 48 -5.18 2.09 5.53
CA VAL A 48 -5.10 1.98 7.01
C VAL A 48 -5.68 0.64 7.44
N VAL A 49 -4.98 -0.08 8.31
CA VAL A 49 -5.52 -1.18 9.13
C VAL A 49 -5.75 -0.60 10.51
N LEU A 50 -6.98 -0.65 11.02
CA LEU A 50 -7.41 0.07 12.21
C LEU A 50 -8.05 -0.87 13.23
N ASP A 51 -7.46 -1.00 14.42
CA ASP A 51 -8.19 -1.53 15.57
C ASP A 51 -9.13 -0.45 16.15
N LEU A 52 -10.27 -0.90 16.65
CA LEU A 52 -11.24 -0.05 17.32
C LEU A 52 -10.94 0.14 18.81
N GLY A 53 -10.20 -0.78 19.44
CA GLY A 53 -9.90 -0.79 20.87
C GLY A 53 -8.69 0.05 21.27
N LEU A 54 -8.52 1.24 20.69
CA LEU A 54 -7.37 2.09 20.99
C LEU A 54 -7.43 2.71 22.39
N PRO A 55 -6.27 2.94 23.04
CA PRO A 55 -6.22 3.39 24.42
C PRO A 55 -6.62 4.86 24.64
N ASP A 56 -6.53 5.69 23.60
CA ASP A 56 -6.79 7.13 23.66
C ASP A 56 -8.20 7.52 23.19
N GLU A 57 -8.80 6.77 22.27
CA GLU A 57 -10.19 6.96 21.83
C GLU A 57 -10.74 5.72 21.11
N ASP A 58 -12.05 5.61 20.94
CA ASP A 58 -12.66 4.57 20.09
C ASP A 58 -12.26 4.78 18.63
N GLY A 59 -11.78 3.71 17.98
CA GLY A 59 -11.36 3.75 16.57
C GLY A 59 -12.45 4.20 15.59
N LEU A 60 -13.74 4.00 15.92
CA LEU A 60 -14.84 4.54 15.11
C LEU A 60 -14.89 6.08 15.15
N HIS A 61 -14.58 6.70 16.30
CA HIS A 61 -14.50 8.16 16.39
C HIS A 61 -13.31 8.69 15.58
N PHE A 62 -12.17 8.01 15.66
CA PHE A 62 -11.01 8.32 14.81
C PHE A 62 -11.37 8.21 13.31
N LEU A 63 -12.01 7.11 12.90
CA LEU A 63 -12.46 6.91 11.52
C LEU A 63 -13.38 8.02 11.04
N ALA A 64 -14.41 8.36 11.84
CA ALA A 64 -15.33 9.46 11.52
C ALA A 64 -14.57 10.78 11.30
N ARG A 65 -13.59 11.09 12.17
CA ARG A 65 -12.78 12.29 12.09
C ARG A 65 -11.93 12.35 10.83
N ILE A 66 -11.25 11.28 10.45
CA ILE A 66 -10.45 11.28 9.22
C ILE A 66 -11.33 11.38 7.98
N ARG A 67 -12.53 10.80 7.99
CA ARG A 67 -13.50 10.96 6.89
C ARG A 67 -14.02 12.41 6.80
N GLN A 68 -14.27 13.08 7.91
CA GLN A 68 -14.60 14.52 7.93
C GLN A 68 -13.47 15.39 7.39
N LYS A 69 -12.20 15.04 7.67
CA LYS A 69 -10.99 15.66 7.07
C LYS A 69 -10.77 15.29 5.60
N LYS A 70 -11.70 14.54 4.97
CA LYS A 70 -11.68 14.14 3.55
C LYS A 70 -10.53 13.20 3.17
N TYR A 71 -10.00 12.44 4.10
CA TYR A 71 -9.14 11.32 3.75
C TYR A 71 -9.97 10.23 3.07
N THR A 72 -9.61 9.90 1.82
CA THR A 72 -10.31 8.92 0.97
C THR A 72 -9.62 7.56 0.91
N LEU A 73 -8.45 7.42 1.53
CA LEU A 73 -7.73 6.14 1.55
C LEU A 73 -8.58 5.03 2.19
N PRO A 74 -8.48 3.78 1.69
CA PRO A 74 -9.27 2.68 2.24
C PRO A 74 -8.86 2.36 3.68
N VAL A 75 -9.87 2.02 4.48
CA VAL A 75 -9.71 1.62 5.89
C VAL A 75 -10.28 0.22 6.08
N LEU A 76 -9.42 -0.70 6.51
CA LEU A 76 -9.77 -2.03 6.98
C LEU A 76 -9.84 -2.01 8.52
N ILE A 77 -11.03 -2.21 9.08
CA ILE A 77 -11.18 -2.42 10.52
C ILE A 77 -10.71 -3.84 10.88
N LEU A 78 -9.87 -3.94 11.90
CA LEU A 78 -9.36 -5.19 12.44
C LEU A 78 -9.57 -5.18 13.97
N THR A 79 -10.58 -5.90 14.48
CA THR A 79 -11.01 -5.76 15.88
C THR A 79 -11.61 -7.04 16.45
N ALA A 80 -11.68 -7.15 17.79
CA ALA A 80 -12.38 -8.22 18.50
C ALA A 80 -13.90 -8.06 18.52
N ARG A 81 -14.45 -6.90 18.11
CA ARG A 81 -15.91 -6.68 18.05
C ARG A 81 -16.48 -7.48 16.88
N ASP A 82 -17.35 -8.45 17.17
CA ASP A 82 -17.85 -9.41 16.17
C ASP A 82 -19.35 -9.32 15.90
N THR A 83 -20.06 -8.45 16.65
CA THR A 83 -21.51 -8.32 16.50
C THR A 83 -21.88 -7.72 15.13
N LEU A 84 -23.06 -8.10 14.62
CA LEU A 84 -23.57 -7.53 13.37
C LEU A 84 -23.73 -6.01 13.48
N THR A 85 -24.14 -5.51 14.64
CA THR A 85 -24.30 -4.08 14.92
C THR A 85 -22.97 -3.33 14.81
N ASP A 86 -21.88 -3.88 15.37
CA ASP A 86 -20.55 -3.28 15.27
C ASP A 86 -20.05 -3.21 13.82
N LYS A 87 -20.28 -4.30 13.06
CA LYS A 87 -19.90 -4.35 11.64
C LYS A 87 -20.65 -3.30 10.81
N ILE A 88 -21.96 -3.19 11.02
CA ILE A 88 -22.80 -2.18 10.34
C ILE A 88 -22.30 -0.78 10.72
N ALA A 89 -22.13 -0.50 12.01
CA ALA A 89 -21.64 0.81 12.47
C ALA A 89 -20.28 1.18 11.86
N GLY A 90 -19.34 0.23 11.79
CA GLY A 90 -18.02 0.45 11.17
C GLY A 90 -18.12 0.82 9.70
N LEU A 91 -18.94 0.09 8.93
CA LEU A 91 -19.15 0.35 7.51
C LEU A 91 -19.88 1.68 7.26
N ASP A 92 -20.91 1.98 8.07
CA ASP A 92 -21.68 3.23 7.94
C ASP A 92 -20.84 4.48 8.25
N VAL A 93 -19.87 4.37 9.17
CA VAL A 93 -18.92 5.45 9.49
C VAL A 93 -17.91 5.66 8.35
N GLY A 94 -17.77 4.68 7.44
CA GLY A 94 -16.95 4.81 6.25
C GLY A 94 -15.72 3.91 6.23
N ALA A 95 -15.75 2.77 6.94
CA ALA A 95 -14.82 1.68 6.69
C ALA A 95 -15.11 1.03 5.34
N ASP A 96 -14.06 0.55 4.67
CA ASP A 96 -14.17 -0.09 3.36
C ASP A 96 -14.26 -1.62 3.49
N ASP A 97 -13.81 -2.19 4.62
CA ASP A 97 -13.97 -3.60 4.97
C ASP A 97 -13.77 -3.80 6.49
N TYR A 98 -14.13 -5.00 6.97
CA TYR A 98 -14.15 -5.36 8.39
C TYR A 98 -13.66 -6.79 8.58
N LEU A 99 -12.67 -7.00 9.45
CA LEU A 99 -12.11 -8.30 9.77
C LEU A 99 -12.09 -8.52 11.30
N VAL A 100 -12.67 -9.63 11.74
CA VAL A 100 -12.79 -9.96 13.17
C VAL A 100 -11.61 -10.78 13.64
N LYS A 101 -11.04 -10.43 14.79
CA LYS A 101 -10.04 -11.23 15.52
C LYS A 101 -10.71 -12.42 16.22
N PRO A 102 -10.15 -13.67 16.19
CA PRO A 102 -8.92 -14.06 15.48
C PRO A 102 -9.17 -14.31 13.98
N PHE A 103 -8.16 -14.08 13.15
CA PHE A 103 -8.22 -14.21 11.70
C PHE A 103 -6.99 -14.98 11.15
N ALA A 104 -7.12 -15.50 9.93
CA ALA A 104 -5.98 -16.05 9.19
C ALA A 104 -5.22 -14.93 8.46
N LEU A 105 -3.88 -15.01 8.41
CA LEU A 105 -3.06 -14.01 7.71
C LEU A 105 -3.39 -13.96 6.21
N GLU A 106 -3.73 -15.10 5.61
CA GLU A 106 -4.14 -15.20 4.22
C GLU A 106 -5.41 -14.38 3.93
N GLU A 107 -6.36 -14.35 4.89
CA GLU A 107 -7.57 -13.54 4.79
C GLU A 107 -7.26 -12.05 4.88
N LEU A 108 -6.43 -11.64 5.85
CA LEU A 108 -5.97 -10.26 5.99
C LEU A 108 -5.30 -9.79 4.68
N HIS A 109 -4.38 -10.57 4.14
CA HIS A 109 -3.69 -10.25 2.89
C HIS A 109 -4.65 -10.16 1.69
N ALA A 110 -5.63 -11.07 1.60
CA ALA A 110 -6.62 -11.03 0.53
C ALA A 110 -7.49 -9.76 0.59
N ARG A 111 -7.90 -9.32 1.80
CA ARG A 111 -8.67 -8.09 2.00
C ARG A 111 -7.86 -6.85 1.69
N ILE A 112 -6.61 -6.76 2.15
CA ILE A 112 -5.69 -5.66 1.81
C ILE A 112 -5.55 -5.54 0.29
N ARG A 113 -5.29 -6.65 -0.43
CA ARG A 113 -5.19 -6.64 -1.89
C ARG A 113 -6.48 -6.16 -2.56
N ALA A 114 -7.65 -6.61 -2.08
CA ALA A 114 -8.93 -6.22 -2.62
C ALA A 114 -9.21 -4.71 -2.44
N LEU A 115 -8.91 -4.16 -1.27
CA LEU A 115 -9.08 -2.75 -0.96
C LEU A 115 -8.16 -1.86 -1.80
N LEU A 116 -6.88 -2.20 -1.87
CA LEU A 116 -5.92 -1.46 -2.69
C LEU A 116 -6.28 -1.47 -4.18
N ARG A 117 -6.81 -2.59 -4.69
CA ARG A 117 -7.31 -2.70 -6.06
C ARG A 117 -8.51 -1.78 -6.32
N ARG A 118 -9.54 -1.83 -5.45
CA ARG A 118 -10.75 -1.00 -5.58
C ARG A 118 -10.44 0.49 -5.53
N HIS A 119 -9.57 0.91 -4.61
CA HIS A 119 -9.21 2.32 -4.44
C HIS A 119 -8.49 2.91 -5.67
N ASN A 120 -7.76 2.08 -6.40
CA ASN A 120 -7.08 2.51 -7.63
C ASN A 120 -8.00 2.48 -8.88
N ASN A 121 -9.32 2.39 -8.72
CA ASN A 121 -10.34 2.34 -9.80
C ASN A 121 -10.13 1.19 -10.82
N GLN A 122 -9.51 0.09 -10.39
CA GLN A 122 -9.25 -1.04 -11.27
C GLN A 122 -10.27 -2.14 -11.02
N GLY A 123 -11.33 -2.15 -11.82
CA GLY A 123 -12.32 -3.24 -11.83
C GLY A 123 -11.71 -4.58 -12.25
N GLU A 124 -10.62 -4.54 -13.02
CA GLU A 124 -9.86 -5.73 -13.46
C GLU A 124 -8.67 -5.98 -12.54
N SER A 125 -8.38 -7.26 -12.29
CA SER A 125 -7.22 -7.66 -11.48
C SER A 125 -5.89 -7.50 -12.23
N GLU A 126 -5.92 -7.12 -13.51
CA GLU A 126 -4.76 -6.97 -14.38
C GLU A 126 -4.62 -5.55 -14.89
N LEU A 127 -3.39 -5.04 -14.83
CA LEU A 127 -2.98 -3.76 -15.38
C LEU A 127 -2.02 -4.02 -16.53
N ILE A 128 -2.36 -3.51 -17.71
CA ILE A 128 -1.56 -3.72 -18.93
C ILE A 128 -0.98 -2.38 -19.39
N VAL A 129 0.34 -2.34 -19.58
CA VAL A 129 1.07 -1.18 -20.10
C VAL A 129 2.07 -1.66 -21.16
N GLY A 130 1.74 -1.49 -22.42
CA GLY A 130 2.50 -2.08 -23.53
C GLY A 130 2.46 -3.62 -23.44
N ASN A 131 3.62 -4.27 -23.38
CA ASN A 131 3.73 -5.72 -23.19
C ASN A 131 3.93 -6.14 -21.72
N LEU A 132 3.86 -5.19 -20.76
CA LEU A 132 3.86 -5.48 -19.32
C LEU A 132 2.44 -5.75 -18.86
N THR A 133 2.23 -6.87 -18.20
CA THR A 133 0.97 -7.24 -17.53
C THR A 133 1.26 -7.46 -16.05
N LEU A 134 0.54 -6.77 -15.19
CA LEU A 134 0.65 -6.90 -13.74
C LEU A 134 -0.69 -7.38 -13.18
N ASN A 135 -0.70 -8.56 -12.55
CA ASN A 135 -1.84 -9.06 -11.80
C ASN A 135 -1.70 -8.69 -10.33
N MET A 136 -2.50 -7.75 -9.87
CA MET A 136 -2.46 -7.26 -8.49
C MET A 136 -2.93 -8.29 -7.47
N GLY A 137 -3.86 -9.16 -7.85
CA GLY A 137 -4.40 -10.20 -6.99
C GLY A 137 -3.37 -11.29 -6.67
N ARG A 138 -2.62 -11.71 -7.68
CA ARG A 138 -1.56 -12.74 -7.57
C ARG A 138 -0.18 -12.15 -7.28
N ARG A 139 -0.02 -10.83 -7.37
CA ARG A 139 1.27 -10.11 -7.29
C ARG A 139 2.31 -10.63 -8.30
N GLN A 140 1.85 -10.97 -9.49
CA GLN A 140 2.66 -11.48 -10.57
C GLN A 140 2.78 -10.44 -11.68
N VAL A 141 3.92 -10.45 -12.37
CA VAL A 141 4.19 -9.56 -13.50
C VAL A 141 4.66 -10.42 -14.68
N TRP A 142 4.18 -10.12 -15.86
CA TRP A 142 4.64 -10.71 -17.11
C TRP A 142 5.11 -9.63 -18.07
N MET A 143 6.09 -9.97 -18.87
CA MET A 143 6.56 -9.14 -19.97
C MET A 143 6.58 -9.98 -21.26
N GLY A 144 5.73 -9.60 -22.23
CA GLY A 144 5.61 -10.36 -23.48
C GLY A 144 5.10 -11.79 -23.30
N GLY A 145 4.38 -12.08 -22.22
CA GLY A 145 3.86 -13.41 -21.88
C GLY A 145 4.78 -14.25 -20.99
N GLU A 146 6.03 -13.82 -20.74
CA GLU A 146 6.96 -14.48 -19.84
C GLU A 146 6.88 -13.87 -18.44
N GLU A 147 6.87 -14.71 -17.38
CA GLU A 147 6.81 -14.23 -16.00
C GLU A 147 8.11 -13.54 -15.61
N LEU A 148 7.97 -12.32 -15.06
CA LEU A 148 9.08 -11.49 -14.62
C LEU A 148 9.26 -11.62 -13.12
N ILE A 149 10.36 -12.22 -12.68
CA ILE A 149 10.67 -12.38 -11.24
C ILE A 149 11.20 -11.05 -10.67
N LEU A 150 10.43 -10.47 -9.77
CA LEU A 150 10.75 -9.21 -9.08
C LEU A 150 10.91 -9.43 -7.58
N THR A 151 11.82 -8.68 -6.97
CA THR A 151 11.85 -8.55 -5.51
C THR A 151 10.63 -7.77 -5.03
N PRO A 152 10.23 -7.88 -3.75
CA PRO A 152 9.09 -7.13 -3.20
C PRO A 152 9.17 -5.62 -3.45
N LYS A 153 10.36 -5.01 -3.32
CA LYS A 153 10.57 -3.57 -3.58
C LYS A 153 10.47 -3.22 -5.06
N GLU A 154 11.03 -4.04 -5.94
CA GLU A 154 10.89 -3.86 -7.39
C GLU A 154 9.42 -3.97 -7.83
N TYR A 155 8.69 -4.94 -7.28
CA TYR A 155 7.26 -5.08 -7.51
C TYR A 155 6.47 -3.83 -7.06
N ALA A 156 6.76 -3.32 -5.86
CA ALA A 156 6.11 -2.11 -5.34
C ALA A 156 6.36 -0.89 -6.24
N LEU A 157 7.60 -0.69 -6.68
CA LEU A 157 7.97 0.40 -7.59
C LEU A 157 7.30 0.25 -8.96
N LEU A 158 7.38 -0.95 -9.56
CA LEU A 158 6.77 -1.19 -10.87
C LEU A 158 5.25 -1.02 -10.82
N SER A 159 4.60 -1.55 -9.79
CA SER A 159 3.14 -1.40 -9.59
C SER A 159 2.75 0.07 -9.52
N ARG A 160 3.47 0.89 -8.75
CA ARG A 160 3.21 2.33 -8.66
C ARG A 160 3.40 3.03 -10.00
N LEU A 161 4.48 2.72 -10.71
CA LEU A 161 4.76 3.30 -12.02
C LEU A 161 3.75 2.88 -13.08
N MET A 162 3.30 1.62 -13.08
CA MET A 162 2.26 1.13 -13.98
C MET A 162 0.90 1.78 -13.71
N LEU A 163 0.52 1.97 -12.43
CA LEU A 163 -0.70 2.68 -12.03
C LEU A 163 -0.74 4.14 -12.52
N LYS A 164 0.42 4.73 -12.76
CA LYS A 164 0.59 6.12 -13.22
C LYS A 164 1.31 6.17 -14.57
N ALA A 165 1.17 5.12 -15.40
CA ALA A 165 1.82 5.06 -16.70
C ALA A 165 1.54 6.32 -17.54
N GLY A 166 2.58 6.84 -18.19
CA GLY A 166 2.51 8.09 -18.95
C GLY A 166 2.56 9.37 -18.10
N SER A 167 2.54 9.25 -16.77
CA SER A 167 2.66 10.40 -15.86
C SER A 167 3.86 10.23 -14.93
N PRO A 168 4.60 11.32 -14.60
CA PRO A 168 5.71 11.24 -13.70
C PRO A 168 5.24 11.01 -12.25
N VAL A 169 5.94 10.12 -11.54
CA VAL A 169 5.74 9.84 -10.11
C VAL A 169 6.87 10.48 -9.33
N HIS A 170 6.51 11.25 -8.31
CA HIS A 170 7.48 11.96 -7.47
C HIS A 170 8.39 10.97 -6.73
N ARG A 171 9.68 11.33 -6.59
CA ARG A 171 10.70 10.50 -5.93
C ARG A 171 10.30 10.09 -4.51
N GLU A 172 9.73 11.00 -3.72
CA GLU A 172 9.29 10.74 -2.35
C GLU A 172 8.18 9.69 -2.28
N ILE A 173 7.24 9.70 -3.23
CA ILE A 173 6.17 8.70 -3.29
C ILE A 173 6.77 7.31 -3.53
N LEU A 174 7.70 7.19 -4.47
CA LEU A 174 8.38 5.92 -4.76
C LEU A 174 9.24 5.45 -3.58
N TYR A 175 9.90 6.39 -2.91
CA TYR A 175 10.68 6.11 -1.71
C TYR A 175 9.79 5.58 -0.57
N ASN A 176 8.67 6.26 -0.29
CA ASN A 176 7.71 5.86 0.72
C ASN A 176 7.00 4.53 0.40
N ASP A 177 6.93 4.13 -0.87
CA ASP A 177 6.36 2.84 -1.26
C ASP A 177 7.26 1.63 -0.93
N ILE A 178 8.54 1.85 -0.64
CA ILE A 178 9.53 0.79 -0.40
C ILE A 178 10.26 0.90 0.93
N TYR A 179 10.08 2.01 1.69
CA TYR A 179 10.70 2.23 2.99
C TYR A 179 9.69 2.71 4.03
N ASN A 180 9.93 2.34 5.28
CA ASN A 180 9.24 2.78 6.49
C ASN A 180 10.16 3.65 7.34
N TRP A 181 9.63 4.26 8.42
CA TRP A 181 10.37 5.17 9.28
C TRP A 181 11.61 4.57 9.93
N ASP A 182 11.60 3.25 10.24
CA ASP A 182 12.68 2.57 10.94
C ASP A 182 13.84 2.15 10.03
N ASN A 183 13.67 2.23 8.72
CA ASN A 183 14.66 1.85 7.73
C ASN A 183 15.04 3.07 6.87
N GLU A 184 15.79 4.02 7.43
CA GLU A 184 16.48 5.04 6.63
C GLU A 184 17.66 4.42 5.89
N PRO A 185 17.58 4.18 4.59
CA PRO A 185 18.70 3.67 3.84
C PRO A 185 19.66 4.80 3.46
N SER A 186 20.91 4.43 3.24
CA SER A 186 21.89 5.29 2.58
C SER A 186 21.35 5.93 1.30
N THR A 187 21.78 7.12 0.98
CA THR A 187 21.26 8.08 0.00
C THR A 187 20.96 7.58 -1.43
N ASN A 188 21.34 6.36 -1.83
CA ASN A 188 21.25 5.87 -3.23
C ASN A 188 20.39 4.61 -3.41
N THR A 189 19.56 4.24 -2.46
CA THR A 189 18.90 2.93 -2.47
C THR A 189 17.71 2.85 -3.44
N LEU A 190 16.98 3.94 -3.66
CA LEU A 190 15.90 3.99 -4.67
C LEU A 190 16.48 3.83 -6.08
N GLU A 191 17.59 4.50 -6.38
CA GLU A 191 18.30 4.45 -7.66
C GLU A 191 18.78 3.05 -7.99
N VAL A 192 19.26 2.30 -7.00
CA VAL A 192 19.67 0.90 -7.17
C VAL A 192 18.45 0.03 -7.58
N HIS A 193 17.32 0.18 -6.91
CA HIS A 193 16.11 -0.56 -7.28
C HIS A 193 15.56 -0.17 -8.64
N ILE A 194 15.61 1.12 -8.99
CA ILE A 194 15.23 1.61 -10.33
C ILE A 194 16.20 1.07 -11.40
N HIS A 195 17.51 1.03 -11.11
CA HIS A 195 18.50 0.45 -12.02
C HIS A 195 18.19 -1.03 -12.29
N ASN A 196 18.06 -1.83 -11.24
CA ASN A 196 17.74 -3.25 -11.36
C ASN A 196 16.39 -3.49 -12.08
N LEU A 197 15.41 -2.64 -11.83
CA LEU A 197 14.12 -2.72 -12.50
C LEU A 197 14.25 -2.39 -13.99
N ARG A 198 15.05 -1.38 -14.36
CA ARG A 198 15.36 -1.05 -15.77
C ARG A 198 16.04 -2.19 -16.51
N ASP A 199 16.91 -2.92 -15.86
CA ASP A 199 17.56 -4.08 -16.48
C ASP A 199 16.58 -5.21 -16.77
N LYS A 200 15.50 -5.31 -15.98
CA LYS A 200 14.44 -6.33 -16.13
C LYS A 200 13.35 -5.93 -17.12
N VAL A 201 12.89 -4.68 -17.10
CA VAL A 201 11.75 -4.22 -17.93
C VAL A 201 12.15 -3.45 -19.20
N GLY A 202 13.44 -3.15 -19.37
CA GLY A 202 13.96 -2.32 -20.45
C GLY A 202 14.32 -0.90 -19.98
N LYS A 203 15.52 -0.46 -20.32
CA LYS A 203 16.09 0.82 -19.84
C LYS A 203 15.31 2.05 -20.32
N ALA A 204 14.76 1.99 -21.54
CA ALA A 204 14.00 3.10 -22.13
C ALA A 204 12.62 3.28 -21.52
N ARG A 205 12.06 2.22 -20.88
CA ARG A 205 10.68 2.26 -20.33
C ARG A 205 10.54 3.07 -19.06
N ILE A 206 11.55 3.09 -18.20
CA ILE A 206 11.52 3.88 -16.98
C ILE A 206 12.39 5.12 -17.20
N ARG A 207 11.75 6.22 -17.56
CA ARG A 207 12.43 7.51 -17.81
C ARG A 207 12.64 8.28 -16.51
N THR A 208 13.80 8.92 -16.38
CA THR A 208 14.05 9.88 -15.30
C THR A 208 13.46 11.23 -15.69
N VAL A 209 12.58 11.77 -14.84
CA VAL A 209 12.10 13.15 -14.96
C VAL A 209 12.93 14.02 -14.01
N ARG A 210 13.81 14.84 -14.58
CA ARG A 210 14.79 15.63 -13.82
C ARG A 210 14.11 16.45 -12.73
N CYS A 211 14.71 16.47 -11.54
CA CYS A 211 14.23 17.18 -10.35
C CYS A 211 12.82 16.76 -9.85
N PHE A 212 12.24 15.66 -10.38
CA PHE A 212 10.91 15.22 -10.00
C PHE A 212 10.88 13.74 -9.56
N GLY A 213 11.28 12.81 -10.44
CA GLY A 213 11.22 11.38 -10.15
C GLY A 213 11.32 10.51 -11.39
N TYR A 214 10.39 9.57 -11.54
CA TYR A 214 10.42 8.58 -12.60
C TYR A 214 9.04 8.41 -13.26
N MET A 215 9.04 7.96 -14.52
CA MET A 215 7.84 7.74 -15.32
C MET A 215 7.98 6.45 -16.11
N LEU A 216 6.94 5.61 -16.11
CA LEU A 216 6.86 4.46 -17.01
C LEU A 216 6.19 4.89 -18.32
N VAL A 217 6.79 4.53 -19.44
CA VAL A 217 6.22 4.70 -20.77
C VAL A 217 5.79 3.36 -21.36
N ALA A 218 4.69 3.37 -22.14
CA ALA A 218 4.08 2.13 -22.64
C ALA A 218 4.93 1.42 -23.69
N ASN A 219 5.66 2.17 -24.52
CA ASN A 219 6.50 1.65 -25.61
C ASN A 219 7.91 2.24 -25.51
N GLU A 220 8.89 1.48 -25.99
CA GLU A 220 10.17 2.06 -26.40
C GLU A 220 9.88 2.89 -27.66
N GLU A 221 9.89 4.22 -27.56
CA GLU A 221 9.99 5.04 -28.75
C GLU A 221 11.36 4.76 -29.37
N ASN A 222 11.36 4.24 -30.60
CA ASN A 222 12.53 4.09 -31.47
C ASN A 222 13.20 5.44 -31.70
#